data_9719399dba36ffda435954286cf6699e
#
_entry.id   9719399dba36ffda435954286cf6699e
#
_cell.length_a   1.000
_cell.length_b   1.000
_cell.length_c   1.000
_cell.angle_alpha   90.00
_cell.angle_beta   90.00
_cell.angle_gamma   90.00
#
_symmetry.space_group_name_H-M   'P 1'
#
loop_
_entity.id
_entity.type
_entity.pdbx_description
1 polymer ?
#
loop_
_entity_poly.entity_id
_entity_poly.type
_entity_poly.pdbx_seq_one_letter_code
_entity_poly.pdbx_strand_id
1 'polypeptide(L)' 'MRKFSTNIHIRIAILRRDRQECRHCGEIAKNVSMEIDHIIPLSRGGRDVFSNLQVLCRPCNRRKGNRFAG' A
#
# COMPACT_ATOMS: atom_id res chain seq x y z
N MET A 1 4.47 -19.93 1.92
CA MET A 1 3.21 -19.33 2.42
C MET A 1 3.09 -17.91 1.93
N ARG A 2 1.91 -17.52 1.45
CA ARG A 2 1.71 -16.16 0.95
C ARG A 2 1.56 -15.19 2.11
N LYS A 3 2.06 -13.97 1.93
CA LYS A 3 1.84 -12.89 2.87
C LYS A 3 0.36 -12.48 2.84
N PHE A 4 -0.13 -11.95 3.94
CA PHE A 4 -1.49 -11.41 4.04
C PHE A 4 -1.74 -10.38 2.93
N SER A 5 -0.79 -9.48 2.70
CA SER A 5 -0.90 -8.40 1.72
C SER A 5 -0.97 -8.89 0.26
N THR A 6 -0.61 -10.15 -0.02
CA THR A 6 -0.70 -10.69 -1.38
C THR A 6 -2.02 -11.41 -1.65
N ASN A 7 -2.89 -11.54 -0.64
CA ASN A 7 -4.21 -12.11 -0.81
C ASN A 7 -5.07 -11.14 -1.62
N ILE A 8 -5.67 -11.65 -2.73
CA ILE A 8 -6.43 -10.79 -3.63
C ILE A 8 -7.62 -10.12 -2.94
N HIS A 9 -8.28 -10.82 -2.03
CA HIS A 9 -9.43 -10.25 -1.32
C HIS A 9 -9.01 -9.12 -0.39
N ILE A 10 -7.87 -9.26 0.26
CA ILE A 10 -7.31 -8.22 1.13
C ILE A 10 -6.92 -7.00 0.29
N ARG A 11 -6.29 -7.22 -0.85
CA ARG A 11 -5.90 -6.13 -1.74
C ARG A 11 -7.11 -5.35 -2.22
N ILE A 12 -8.18 -6.04 -2.61
CA ILE A 12 -9.42 -5.40 -3.03
C ILE A 12 -10.02 -4.59 -1.88
N ALA A 13 -10.03 -5.15 -0.67
CA ALA A 13 -10.56 -4.46 0.50
C ALA A 13 -9.79 -3.17 0.79
N ILE A 14 -8.45 -3.21 0.66
CA ILE A 14 -7.61 -2.03 0.89
C ILE A 14 -7.84 -0.98 -0.18
N LEU A 15 -7.94 -1.39 -1.45
CA LEU A 15 -8.24 -0.48 -2.54
C LEU A 15 -9.57 0.24 -2.31
N ARG A 16 -10.58 -0.48 -1.86
CA ARG A 16 -11.89 0.10 -1.54
C ARG A 16 -11.80 1.05 -0.36
N ARG A 17 -11.13 0.64 0.71
CA ARG A 17 -10.98 1.47 1.91
C ARG A 17 -10.31 2.80 1.56
N ASP A 18 -9.27 2.75 0.73
CA ASP A 18 -8.49 3.93 0.35
C ASP A 18 -9.04 4.60 -0.92
N ARG A 19 -10.23 4.17 -1.39
CA ARG A 19 -10.95 4.76 -2.52
C ARG A 19 -10.14 4.77 -3.81
N GLN A 20 -9.26 3.78 -3.97
CA GLN A 20 -8.38 3.67 -5.14
C GLN A 20 -7.55 4.93 -5.38
N GLU A 21 -7.20 5.62 -4.29
CA GLU A 21 -6.38 6.82 -4.33
C GLU A 21 -5.06 6.58 -3.63
N CYS A 22 -3.98 7.14 -4.18
CA CYS A 22 -2.68 7.12 -3.52
C CYS A 22 -2.77 7.90 -2.21
N ARG A 23 -2.35 7.28 -1.10
CA ARG A 23 -2.43 7.91 0.21
C ARG A 23 -1.42 9.04 0.40
N HIS A 24 -0.42 9.13 -0.47
CA HIS A 24 0.59 10.18 -0.40
C HIS A 24 0.25 11.36 -1.31
N CYS A 25 -0.01 11.12 -2.60
CA CYS A 25 -0.21 12.21 -3.55
C CYS A 25 -1.67 12.42 -3.98
N GLY A 26 -2.55 11.48 -3.64
CA GLY A 26 -3.97 11.58 -4.00
C GLY A 26 -4.32 11.18 -5.42
N GLU A 27 -3.34 10.73 -6.22
CA GLU A 27 -3.63 10.31 -7.58
C GLU A 27 -4.52 9.07 -7.58
N ILE A 28 -5.37 8.94 -8.60
CA ILE A 28 -6.35 7.86 -8.66
C ILE A 28 -5.88 6.70 -9.54
N ALA A 29 -6.41 5.51 -9.28
CA ALA A 29 -6.03 4.29 -9.99
C ALA A 29 -6.30 4.34 -11.49
N LYS A 30 -7.23 5.18 -11.92
CA LYS A 30 -7.52 5.37 -13.34
C LYS A 30 -6.32 5.91 -14.10
N ASN A 31 -5.50 6.74 -13.46
CA ASN A 31 -4.42 7.47 -14.11
C ASN A 31 -3.06 6.81 -13.93
N VAL A 32 -2.86 6.02 -12.88
CA VAL A 32 -1.54 5.49 -12.56
C VAL A 32 -1.69 4.14 -11.84
N SER A 33 -0.72 3.26 -12.02
CA SER A 33 -0.71 1.97 -11.35
C SER A 33 -0.63 2.12 -9.85
N MET A 34 -1.45 1.35 -9.13
CA MET A 34 -1.47 1.36 -7.67
C MET A 34 -0.81 0.12 -7.13
N GLU A 35 -0.18 0.26 -5.97
CA GLU A 35 0.48 -0.82 -5.27
C GLU A 35 0.07 -0.81 -3.80
N ILE A 36 0.11 -1.98 -3.18
CA ILE A 36 -0.16 -2.10 -1.75
C ILE A 36 1.17 -2.00 -1.03
N ASP A 37 1.25 -1.09 -0.07
CA ASP A 37 2.48 -0.79 0.64
C ASP A 37 2.30 -1.00 2.14
N HIS A 38 3.36 -1.42 2.82
CA HIS A 38 3.40 -1.46 4.27
C HIS A 38 3.79 -0.08 4.79
N ILE A 39 2.92 0.54 5.58
CA ILE A 39 3.17 1.88 6.14
C ILE A 39 4.49 1.86 6.89
N ILE A 40 4.63 0.93 7.83
CA ILE A 40 5.91 0.63 8.46
C ILE A 40 6.49 -0.55 7.71
N PRO A 41 7.62 -0.40 7.04
CA PRO A 41 8.20 -1.48 6.25
C PRO A 41 8.46 -2.73 7.08
N LEU A 42 8.31 -3.90 6.47
CA LEU A 42 8.59 -5.17 7.15
C LEU A 42 10.03 -5.20 7.67
N SER A 43 10.97 -4.64 6.91
CA SER A 43 12.38 -4.56 7.28
C SER A 43 12.62 -3.68 8.51
N ARG A 44 11.63 -2.88 8.91
CA ARG A 44 11.72 -2.00 10.08
C ARG A 44 10.76 -2.43 11.18
N GLY A 45 10.36 -3.70 11.19
CA GLY A 45 9.49 -4.23 12.22
C GLY A 45 8.00 -4.05 11.95
N GLY A 46 7.63 -3.59 10.78
CA GLY A 46 6.23 -3.48 10.42
C GLY A 46 5.58 -4.85 10.30
N ARG A 47 4.28 -4.91 10.55
CA ARG A 47 3.52 -6.15 10.47
C ARG A 47 2.71 -6.22 9.19
N ASP A 48 2.51 -7.43 8.69
CA ASP A 48 1.71 -7.67 7.49
C ASP A 48 0.24 -7.84 7.89
N VAL A 49 -0.37 -6.73 8.32
CA VAL A 49 -1.76 -6.68 8.80
C VAL A 49 -2.49 -5.52 8.13
N PHE A 50 -3.81 -5.62 8.09
CA PHE A 50 -4.67 -4.66 7.39
C PHE A 50 -4.38 -3.21 7.80
N SER A 51 -4.20 -2.95 9.08
CA SER A 51 -3.98 -1.60 9.59
C SER A 51 -2.62 -1.01 9.21
N ASN A 52 -1.67 -1.86 8.76
CA ASN A 52 -0.35 -1.41 8.33
C ASN A 52 -0.22 -1.39 6.80
N LEU A 53 -1.32 -1.49 6.08
CA LEU A 53 -1.31 -1.49 4.62
C LEU A 53 -1.99 -0.23 4.09
N GLN A 54 -1.49 0.26 2.97
CA GLN A 54 -2.06 1.42 2.31
C GLN A 54 -1.89 1.31 0.80
N VAL A 55 -2.68 2.08 0.06
CA VAL A 55 -2.55 2.19 -1.38
C VAL A 55 -1.60 3.33 -1.70
N LEU A 56 -0.57 3.06 -2.49
CA LEU A 56 0.31 4.08 -3.05
C LEU A 56 0.37 3.92 -4.55
N CYS A 57 0.46 5.02 -5.27
CA CYS A 57 0.79 4.93 -6.68
C CYS A 57 2.25 4.48 -6.82
N ARG A 58 2.56 3.87 -7.95
CA ARG A 58 3.90 3.31 -8.17
C ARG A 58 5.02 4.33 -7.96
N PRO A 59 4.93 5.57 -8.47
CA PRO A 59 5.97 6.57 -8.20
C PRO A 59 6.15 6.89 -6.72
N CYS A 60 5.05 7.03 -5.97
CA CYS A 60 5.14 7.30 -4.54
C CYS A 60 5.72 6.11 -3.78
N ASN A 61 5.34 4.89 -4.16
CA ASN A 61 5.87 3.69 -3.53
C ASN A 61 7.38 3.57 -3.75
N ARG A 62 7.86 3.85 -4.94
CA ARG A 62 9.30 3.85 -5.24
C ARG A 62 10.04 4.92 -4.44
N ARG A 63 9.45 6.10 -4.34
CA ARG A 63 10.06 7.20 -3.59
C ARG A 63 10.16 6.88 -2.10
N LYS A 64 9.12 6.25 -1.57
CA LYS A 64 9.10 5.84 -0.17
C LYS A 64 10.17 4.77 0.11
N GLY A 65 10.30 3.78 -0.78
CA GLY A 65 11.21 2.66 -0.58
C GLY A 65 10.88 1.92 0.71
N ASN A 66 11.88 1.70 1.56
CA ASN A 66 11.70 1.04 2.86
C ASN A 66 11.72 2.04 4.02
N ARG A 67 11.39 3.30 3.76
CA ARG A 67 11.31 4.31 4.82
C ARG A 67 9.91 4.29 5.43
N PHE A 68 9.83 4.68 6.70
CA PHE A 68 8.54 4.94 7.32
C PHE A 68 8.09 6.34 6.88
N ALA A 69 6.95 6.36 6.18
CA ALA A 69 6.34 7.60 5.73
C ALA A 69 4.83 7.37 5.78
N GLY A 70 4.31 7.41 6.98
CA GLY A 70 2.89 7.21 7.23
C GLY A 70 2.07 8.43 6.96
#